data_f9f38e816ec674fcb85d747c3440b706
#
_entry.id   f9f38e816ec674fcb85d747c3440b706
#
_cell.length_a   1.000
_cell.length_b   1.000
_cell.length_c   1.000
_cell.angle_alpha   90.00
_cell.angle_beta   90.00
_cell.angle_gamma   90.00
#
_symmetry.space_group_name_H-M   'P 1'
#
loop_
_entity.id
_entity.type
_entity.pdbx_description
1 polymer ?
#
loop_
_entity_poly.entity_id
_entity_poly.type
_entity_poly.pdbx_seq_one_letter_code
_entity_poly.pdbx_strand_id
1 'polypeptide(L)'
;IKVKNKKRNNKTQKKNKKKRKKQKKGKKGRDNKITKQIIRVSNKIKTTDTCSINSDGLGFTCYSKPILYKIKDAWNKKHPDHKITSQDPYIIWKSLRSVMEHEHACKRESCWLKHLCIKEGLPSNIYDLTFSPEMPSSWLQNPNEWLSSLDIINVMKQWEQRYKCFKFLGPSPIDYDTHKMFGECVWDELCKFNLKNHLKNKKKKVGIVFNLDPHYKSGSHWVAVFMNDVKKTIYYFDSYGDKPHYQIKKFIDGVIDQSSQLGMKYKYLENEKRHQFGNSECGMYSMYFITQMLQNKCFEKFQRKKVSDAYMLRLRKKFFNKPI
;
A
#
# COMPACT_ATOMS: atom_id res chain seq x y z
N ILE A 1 22.18 -23.47 63.13
CA ILE A 1 21.45 -22.16 62.91
C ILE A 1 21.52 -21.67 61.44
N LYS A 2 22.60 -21.97 60.64
CA LYS A 2 22.75 -21.51 59.29
C LYS A 2 21.78 -22.15 58.22
N VAL A 3 21.22 -23.34 58.51
CA VAL A 3 20.34 -24.05 57.55
C VAL A 3 18.88 -23.57 57.58
N LYS A 4 18.38 -23.07 58.74
CA LYS A 4 16.99 -22.54 58.83
C LYS A 4 16.80 -21.19 58.16
N ASN A 5 17.83 -20.34 58.06
CA ASN A 5 17.74 -19.03 57.42
C ASN A 5 17.70 -19.10 55.88
N LYS A 6 18.33 -20.11 55.27
CA LYS A 6 18.30 -20.31 53.80
C LYS A 6 16.91 -20.72 53.29
N LYS A 7 16.14 -21.50 54.04
CA LYS A 7 14.77 -21.93 53.69
C LYS A 7 13.73 -20.80 53.79
N ARG A 8 13.90 -19.85 54.76
CA ARG A 8 13.01 -18.68 54.89
C ARG A 8 13.19 -17.69 53.74
N ASN A 9 14.41 -17.36 53.32
CA ASN A 9 14.67 -16.45 52.22
C ASN A 9 14.15 -16.99 50.85
N ASN A 10 14.23 -18.29 50.61
CA ASN A 10 13.71 -18.90 49.40
C ASN A 10 12.16 -18.91 49.34
N LYS A 11 11.44 -19.01 50.47
CA LYS A 11 9.98 -18.92 50.51
C LYS A 11 9.49 -17.49 50.21
N THR A 12 10.19 -16.47 50.72
CA THR A 12 9.83 -15.05 50.52
C THR A 12 10.09 -14.62 49.07
N GLN A 13 11.19 -15.06 48.47
CA GLN A 13 11.47 -14.79 47.04
C GLN A 13 10.49 -15.50 46.12
N LYS A 14 10.07 -16.73 46.42
CA LYS A 14 9.02 -17.44 45.64
C LYS A 14 7.64 -16.78 45.77
N LYS A 15 7.28 -16.27 46.97
CA LYS A 15 6.01 -15.52 47.15
C LYS A 15 6.02 -14.18 46.38
N ASN A 16 7.14 -13.45 46.39
CA ASN A 16 7.27 -12.19 45.67
C ASN A 16 7.29 -12.39 44.13
N LYS A 17 7.92 -13.47 43.63
CA LYS A 17 7.82 -13.83 42.20
C LYS A 17 6.40 -14.23 41.75
N LYS A 18 5.64 -14.94 42.63
CA LYS A 18 4.21 -15.27 42.34
C LYS A 18 3.31 -14.03 42.37
N LYS A 19 3.52 -13.07 43.29
CA LYS A 19 2.78 -11.80 43.34
C LYS A 19 3.07 -10.94 42.07
N ARG A 20 4.35 -10.82 41.69
CA ARG A 20 4.73 -10.09 40.45
C ARG A 20 4.18 -10.75 39.16
N LYS A 21 4.11 -12.08 39.07
CA LYS A 21 3.47 -12.80 37.95
C LYS A 21 1.96 -12.62 37.93
N LYS A 22 1.26 -12.58 39.08
CA LYS A 22 -0.18 -12.30 39.17
C LYS A 22 -0.51 -10.85 38.77
N GLN A 23 0.31 -9.86 39.19
CA GLN A 23 0.13 -8.46 38.79
C GLN A 23 0.40 -8.22 37.30
N LYS A 24 1.44 -8.89 36.72
CA LYS A 24 1.67 -8.82 35.25
C LYS A 24 0.58 -9.50 34.43
N LYS A 25 0.00 -10.62 34.91
CA LYS A 25 -1.16 -11.26 34.24
C LYS A 25 -2.44 -10.43 34.38
N GLY A 26 -2.65 -9.74 35.53
CA GLY A 26 -3.80 -8.85 35.72
C GLY A 26 -3.75 -7.59 34.86
N LYS A 27 -2.56 -6.98 34.66
CA LYS A 27 -2.37 -5.85 33.74
C LYS A 27 -2.58 -6.25 32.27
N LYS A 28 -1.93 -7.36 31.82
CA LYS A 28 -2.15 -7.87 30.44
C LYS A 28 -3.62 -8.26 30.17
N GLY A 29 -4.36 -8.74 31.18
CA GLY A 29 -5.77 -9.08 31.03
C GLY A 29 -6.68 -7.84 30.94
N ARG A 30 -6.36 -6.74 31.64
CA ARG A 30 -7.07 -5.46 31.55
C ARG A 30 -6.80 -4.77 30.21
N ASP A 31 -5.54 -4.68 29.78
CA ASP A 31 -5.17 -4.07 28.51
C ASP A 31 -5.81 -4.82 27.32
N ASN A 32 -5.85 -6.16 27.37
CA ASN A 32 -6.55 -6.97 26.37
C ASN A 32 -8.09 -6.80 26.38
N LYS A 33 -8.70 -6.55 27.56
CA LYS A 33 -10.15 -6.28 27.64
C LYS A 33 -10.47 -4.89 27.10
N ILE A 34 -9.68 -3.88 27.43
CA ILE A 34 -9.84 -2.50 26.93
C ILE A 34 -9.59 -2.48 25.42
N THR A 35 -8.51 -3.09 24.92
CA THR A 35 -8.23 -3.19 23.49
C THR A 35 -9.33 -3.95 22.74
N LYS A 36 -9.87 -5.04 23.29
CA LYS A 36 -11.01 -5.76 22.71
C LYS A 36 -12.32 -4.96 22.74
N GLN A 37 -12.53 -4.14 23.77
CA GLN A 37 -13.68 -3.25 23.85
C GLN A 37 -13.55 -2.08 22.87
N ILE A 38 -12.39 -1.46 22.73
CA ILE A 38 -12.09 -0.42 21.73
C ILE A 38 -12.27 -1.00 20.32
N ILE A 39 -11.77 -2.20 20.05
CA ILE A 39 -11.96 -2.90 18.76
C ILE A 39 -13.45 -3.22 18.50
N ARG A 40 -14.23 -3.58 19.54
CA ARG A 40 -15.67 -3.84 19.41
C ARG A 40 -16.50 -2.57 19.20
N VAL A 41 -16.11 -1.44 19.78
CA VAL A 41 -16.78 -0.14 19.57
C VAL A 41 -16.42 0.44 18.20
N SER A 42 -15.15 0.30 17.76
CA SER A 42 -14.71 0.73 16.43
C SER A 42 -15.33 -0.06 15.27
N ASN A 43 -15.88 -1.26 15.53
CA ASN A 43 -16.52 -2.08 14.50
C ASN A 43 -17.96 -1.67 14.16
N LYS A 44 -18.58 -0.73 14.89
CA LYS A 44 -20.01 -0.38 14.68
C LYS A 44 -20.24 0.76 13.66
N ILE A 45 -19.30 1.69 13.51
CA ILE A 45 -19.42 2.75 12.50
C ILE A 45 -18.02 2.99 11.94
N LYS A 46 -17.81 2.72 10.66
CA LYS A 46 -16.55 2.95 9.93
C LYS A 46 -16.81 3.85 8.74
N THR A 47 -15.77 4.53 8.30
CA THR A 47 -15.79 5.18 6.98
C THR A 47 -16.12 4.17 5.89
N THR A 48 -16.86 4.60 4.88
CA THR A 48 -17.13 3.83 3.67
C THR A 48 -16.01 3.96 2.64
N ASP A 49 -15.07 4.89 2.89
CA ASP A 49 -13.91 5.09 2.05
C ASP A 49 -12.83 4.05 2.29
N THR A 50 -12.04 3.80 1.26
CA THR A 50 -10.80 3.04 1.34
C THR A 50 -9.66 3.98 1.64
N CYS A 51 -8.99 3.76 2.78
CA CYS A 51 -7.88 4.61 3.19
C CYS A 51 -6.61 4.30 2.40
N SER A 52 -5.84 5.33 2.10
CA SER A 52 -4.49 5.20 1.53
C SER A 52 -3.60 4.34 2.42
N ILE A 53 -2.62 3.65 1.84
CA ILE A 53 -1.54 3.00 2.58
C ILE A 53 -0.73 3.99 3.42
N ASN A 54 -0.80 5.28 3.10
CA ASN A 54 -0.13 6.38 3.82
C ASN A 54 -0.97 6.96 4.96
N SER A 55 -2.26 6.60 5.05
CA SER A 55 -3.16 7.13 6.06
C SER A 55 -2.75 6.67 7.47
N ASP A 56 -2.64 7.63 8.38
CA ASP A 56 -2.52 7.41 9.82
C ASP A 56 -3.89 7.57 10.52
N GLY A 57 -4.94 7.05 9.88
CA GLY A 57 -6.32 7.12 10.33
C GLY A 57 -6.58 6.43 11.67
N LEU A 58 -7.68 6.82 12.31
CA LEU A 58 -8.02 6.41 13.69
C LEU A 58 -8.85 5.10 13.76
N GLY A 59 -8.92 4.33 12.67
CA GLY A 59 -9.64 3.06 12.60
C GLY A 59 -11.13 3.17 12.29
N PHE A 60 -11.79 4.29 12.64
CA PHE A 60 -13.15 4.64 12.24
C PHE A 60 -13.17 5.67 11.10
N THR A 61 -12.08 6.35 10.86
CA THR A 61 -11.87 7.37 9.82
C THR A 61 -10.52 7.19 9.14
N CYS A 62 -10.41 7.61 7.88
CA CYS A 62 -9.13 7.71 7.17
C CYS A 62 -8.30 8.92 7.62
N TYR A 63 -8.89 9.90 8.27
CA TYR A 63 -8.20 11.08 8.73
C TYR A 63 -7.37 10.80 9.98
N SER A 64 -6.15 11.33 10.02
CA SER A 64 -5.37 11.42 11.25
C SER A 64 -5.99 12.45 12.20
N LYS A 65 -5.67 12.35 13.50
CA LYS A 65 -6.18 13.28 14.51
C LYS A 65 -5.90 14.76 14.17
N PRO A 66 -4.69 15.17 13.75
CA PRO A 66 -4.41 16.55 13.37
C PRO A 66 -5.24 17.03 12.18
N ILE A 67 -5.44 16.17 11.18
CA ILE A 67 -6.23 16.52 9.99
C ILE A 67 -7.70 16.68 10.37
N LEU A 68 -8.23 15.77 11.18
CA LEU A 68 -9.62 15.84 11.63
C LEU A 68 -9.91 17.13 12.41
N TYR A 69 -8.95 17.61 13.23
CA TYR A 69 -9.08 18.90 13.92
C TYR A 69 -9.06 20.07 12.95
N LYS A 70 -8.18 20.07 11.94
CA LYS A 70 -8.18 21.12 10.92
C LYS A 70 -9.49 21.16 10.13
N ILE A 71 -10.08 20.00 9.83
CA ILE A 71 -11.40 19.90 9.19
C ILE A 71 -12.48 20.53 10.10
N LYS A 72 -12.47 20.18 11.40
CA LYS A 72 -13.38 20.78 12.39
C LYS A 72 -13.22 22.30 12.44
N ASP A 73 -11.99 22.79 12.49
CA ASP A 73 -11.73 24.24 12.60
C ASP A 73 -12.17 24.99 11.35
N ALA A 74 -11.97 24.39 10.17
CA ALA A 74 -12.48 24.94 8.91
C ALA A 74 -14.01 24.94 8.85
N TRP A 75 -14.67 23.89 9.33
CA TRP A 75 -16.11 23.84 9.50
C TRP A 75 -16.57 24.98 10.42
N ASN A 76 -16.01 25.06 11.61
CA ASN A 76 -16.38 26.07 12.62
C ASN A 76 -16.19 27.53 12.16
N LYS A 77 -15.19 27.79 11.31
CA LYS A 77 -14.97 29.12 10.71
C LYS A 77 -16.08 29.51 9.76
N LYS A 78 -16.63 28.56 9.02
CA LYS A 78 -17.74 28.81 8.06
C LYS A 78 -19.12 28.83 8.72
N HIS A 79 -19.26 28.12 9.85
CA HIS A 79 -20.55 27.92 10.54
C HIS A 79 -20.43 28.34 12.01
N PRO A 80 -20.35 29.65 12.29
CA PRO A 80 -20.17 30.17 13.65
C PRO A 80 -21.32 29.80 14.61
N ASP A 81 -22.52 29.59 14.07
CA ASP A 81 -23.72 29.26 14.84
C ASP A 81 -23.88 27.74 15.10
N HIS A 82 -23.16 26.93 14.34
CA HIS A 82 -23.21 25.43 14.42
C HIS A 82 -21.84 24.83 14.68
N LYS A 83 -21.11 25.38 15.65
CA LYS A 83 -19.74 24.92 15.97
C LYS A 83 -19.69 23.53 16.60
N ILE A 84 -18.75 22.72 16.16
CA ILE A 84 -18.37 21.48 16.81
C ILE A 84 -17.34 21.81 17.90
N THR A 85 -17.77 21.76 19.17
CA THR A 85 -16.95 22.16 20.33
C THR A 85 -16.14 20.99 20.92
N SER A 86 -16.53 19.75 20.64
CA SER A 86 -15.87 18.56 21.17
C SER A 86 -14.39 18.52 20.84
N GLN A 87 -13.59 17.93 21.75
CA GLN A 87 -12.17 17.59 21.55
C GLN A 87 -11.96 16.07 21.37
N ASP A 88 -13.01 15.26 21.50
CA ASP A 88 -12.94 13.83 21.24
C ASP A 88 -12.97 13.56 19.71
N PRO A 89 -11.96 12.89 19.13
CA PRO A 89 -11.88 12.69 17.70
C PRO A 89 -13.07 11.90 17.12
N TYR A 90 -13.63 10.97 17.88
CA TYR A 90 -14.77 10.19 17.40
C TYR A 90 -16.06 11.03 17.37
N ILE A 91 -16.27 11.88 18.38
CA ILE A 91 -17.40 12.81 18.44
C ILE A 91 -17.28 13.86 17.33
N ILE A 92 -16.08 14.43 17.11
CA ILE A 92 -15.80 15.35 16.00
C ILE A 92 -16.16 14.70 14.66
N TRP A 93 -15.64 13.50 14.41
CA TRP A 93 -15.90 12.76 13.17
C TRP A 93 -17.40 12.49 12.97
N LYS A 94 -18.09 12.05 14.02
CA LYS A 94 -19.54 11.77 13.97
C LYS A 94 -20.35 13.05 13.68
N SER A 95 -19.99 14.16 14.29
CA SER A 95 -20.63 15.45 14.06
C SER A 95 -20.39 15.95 12.63
N LEU A 96 -19.12 15.93 12.16
CA LEU A 96 -18.78 16.28 10.79
C LEU A 96 -19.53 15.41 9.77
N ARG A 97 -19.58 14.09 10.00
CA ARG A 97 -20.31 13.18 9.12
C ARG A 97 -21.79 13.57 9.03
N SER A 98 -22.43 13.86 10.17
CA SER A 98 -23.84 14.22 10.21
C SER A 98 -24.12 15.51 9.43
N VAL A 99 -23.32 16.56 9.67
CA VAL A 99 -23.53 17.85 9.00
C VAL A 99 -23.17 17.80 7.52
N MET A 100 -22.09 17.10 7.16
CA MET A 100 -21.69 16.94 5.75
C MET A 100 -22.69 16.10 4.95
N GLU A 101 -23.30 15.09 5.56
CA GLU A 101 -24.34 14.31 4.92
C GLU A 101 -25.62 15.13 4.74
N HIS A 102 -26.01 15.93 5.75
CA HIS A 102 -27.22 16.73 5.74
C HIS A 102 -27.11 17.96 4.82
N GLU A 103 -26.02 18.75 4.92
CA GLU A 103 -25.90 20.03 4.21
C GLU A 103 -25.32 19.88 2.79
N HIS A 104 -24.51 18.86 2.56
CA HIS A 104 -23.78 18.70 1.29
C HIS A 104 -24.04 17.37 0.59
N ALA A 105 -24.95 16.53 1.09
CA ALA A 105 -25.19 15.18 0.62
C ALA A 105 -23.90 14.28 0.58
N CYS A 106 -22.89 14.66 1.36
CA CYS A 106 -21.57 14.02 1.43
C CYS A 106 -21.59 12.81 2.36
N LYS A 107 -21.99 11.65 1.87
CA LYS A 107 -22.01 10.39 2.64
C LYS A 107 -20.63 9.80 2.92
N ARG A 108 -19.58 10.30 2.26
CA ARG A 108 -18.22 9.78 2.31
C ARG A 108 -17.23 10.86 2.74
N GLU A 109 -16.20 10.46 3.50
CA GLU A 109 -15.17 11.39 4.00
C GLU A 109 -14.35 12.02 2.86
N SER A 110 -14.10 11.27 1.80
CA SER A 110 -13.38 11.74 0.62
C SER A 110 -14.02 12.98 -0.03
N CYS A 111 -15.34 13.13 0.11
CA CYS A 111 -16.10 14.29 -0.35
C CYS A 111 -15.89 15.55 0.52
N TRP A 112 -15.59 15.41 1.81
CA TRP A 112 -15.50 16.55 2.74
C TRP A 112 -14.45 17.56 2.34
N LEU A 113 -13.29 17.10 1.86
CA LEU A 113 -12.19 18.00 1.44
C LEU A 113 -12.57 18.87 0.24
N LYS A 114 -13.43 18.38 -0.66
CA LYS A 114 -13.92 19.13 -1.81
C LYS A 114 -14.87 20.26 -1.36
N HIS A 115 -15.83 19.95 -0.48
CA HIS A 115 -16.85 20.90 -0.05
C HIS A 115 -16.33 21.96 0.92
N LEU A 116 -15.43 21.58 1.81
CA LEU A 116 -14.90 22.54 2.78
C LEU A 116 -13.89 23.50 2.16
N CYS A 117 -13.44 23.26 0.91
CA CYS A 117 -12.44 24.09 0.23
C CYS A 117 -11.23 24.40 1.13
N ILE A 118 -10.78 23.42 1.92
CA ILE A 118 -9.70 23.59 2.87
C ILE A 118 -8.39 23.60 2.09
N LYS A 119 -8.04 24.77 1.52
CA LYS A 119 -6.75 24.98 0.87
C LYS A 119 -5.68 25.41 1.88
N GLU A 120 -6.07 26.13 2.94
CA GLU A 120 -5.15 26.68 3.92
C GLU A 120 -4.76 25.64 4.99
N GLY A 121 -3.47 25.46 5.18
CA GLY A 121 -2.91 24.66 6.26
C GLY A 121 -2.96 23.13 6.10
N LEU A 122 -3.42 22.60 4.95
CA LEU A 122 -3.31 21.20 4.59
C LEU A 122 -2.30 21.00 3.44
N PRO A 123 -1.57 19.88 3.41
CA PRO A 123 -0.74 19.54 2.27
C PRO A 123 -1.54 19.48 0.97
N SER A 124 -0.99 19.95 -0.15
CA SER A 124 -1.65 19.90 -1.47
C SER A 124 -2.06 18.50 -1.90
N ASN A 125 -1.33 17.48 -1.43
CA ASN A 125 -1.59 16.07 -1.70
C ASN A 125 -2.34 15.34 -0.57
N ILE A 126 -3.07 16.07 0.29
CA ILE A 126 -3.76 15.50 1.45
C ILE A 126 -4.73 14.38 1.06
N TYR A 127 -5.37 14.49 -0.11
CA TYR A 127 -6.28 13.47 -0.61
C TYR A 127 -5.52 12.14 -0.82
N ASP A 128 -4.40 12.16 -1.54
CA ASP A 128 -3.58 10.99 -1.85
C ASP A 128 -2.92 10.37 -0.59
N LEU A 129 -2.65 11.20 0.42
CA LEU A 129 -2.13 10.72 1.70
C LEU A 129 -3.22 10.06 2.55
N THR A 130 -4.47 10.43 2.36
CA THR A 130 -5.59 10.00 3.21
C THR A 130 -6.38 8.86 2.58
N PHE A 131 -6.68 8.94 1.29
CA PHE A 131 -7.57 8.02 0.59
C PHE A 131 -6.83 7.25 -0.51
N SER A 132 -7.28 6.02 -0.79
CA SER A 132 -6.89 5.31 -1.99
C SER A 132 -7.33 6.06 -3.24
N PRO A 133 -6.66 5.89 -4.40
CA PRO A 133 -7.06 6.53 -5.65
C PRO A 133 -8.52 6.25 -5.98
N GLU A 134 -9.19 7.21 -6.59
CA GLU A 134 -10.53 6.98 -7.13
C GLU A 134 -10.45 6.02 -8.32
N MET A 135 -11.37 5.07 -8.39
CA MET A 135 -11.54 4.24 -9.57
C MET A 135 -12.23 5.05 -10.68
N PRO A 136 -11.99 4.75 -11.95
CA PRO A 136 -12.75 5.32 -13.05
C PRO A 136 -14.26 5.09 -12.89
N SER A 137 -15.08 6.07 -13.27
CA SER A 137 -16.54 5.95 -13.16
C SER A 137 -17.11 4.82 -14.04
N SER A 138 -16.44 4.49 -15.14
CA SER A 138 -16.77 3.34 -16.00
C SER A 138 -16.83 2.01 -15.25
N TRP A 139 -16.05 1.85 -14.15
CA TRP A 139 -16.06 0.63 -13.35
C TRP A 139 -17.35 0.43 -12.54
N LEU A 140 -18.20 1.45 -12.43
CA LEU A 140 -19.53 1.29 -11.83
C LEU A 140 -20.42 0.41 -12.73
N GLN A 141 -20.23 0.47 -14.03
CA GLN A 141 -20.95 -0.33 -15.03
C GLN A 141 -20.17 -1.60 -15.41
N ASN A 142 -18.84 -1.49 -15.55
CA ASN A 142 -17.94 -2.59 -15.86
C ASN A 142 -16.90 -2.82 -14.73
N PRO A 143 -17.24 -3.52 -13.63
CA PRO A 143 -16.34 -3.71 -12.49
C PRO A 143 -15.05 -4.47 -12.81
N ASN A 144 -15.03 -5.18 -13.94
CA ASN A 144 -13.89 -5.99 -14.39
C ASN A 144 -13.12 -5.33 -15.53
N GLU A 145 -13.33 -4.04 -15.78
CA GLU A 145 -12.56 -3.29 -16.77
C GLU A 145 -11.05 -3.39 -16.48
N TRP A 146 -10.27 -3.45 -17.53
CA TRP A 146 -8.81 -3.52 -17.43
C TRP A 146 -8.25 -2.26 -16.76
N LEU A 147 -7.20 -2.45 -15.97
CA LEU A 147 -6.47 -1.32 -15.38
C LEU A 147 -5.72 -0.57 -16.49
N SER A 148 -5.89 0.75 -16.50
CA SER A 148 -5.05 1.64 -17.28
C SER A 148 -3.68 1.85 -16.63
N SER A 149 -2.75 2.43 -17.39
CA SER A 149 -1.45 2.87 -16.86
C SER A 149 -1.62 3.84 -15.69
N LEU A 150 -2.60 4.75 -15.77
CA LEU A 150 -2.87 5.75 -14.71
C LEU A 150 -3.36 5.10 -13.43
N ASP A 151 -4.21 4.07 -13.51
CA ASP A 151 -4.67 3.33 -12.33
C ASP A 151 -3.49 2.71 -11.59
N ILE A 152 -2.59 2.06 -12.33
CA ILE A 152 -1.38 1.45 -11.77
C ILE A 152 -0.46 2.51 -11.15
N ILE A 153 -0.21 3.63 -11.86
CA ILE A 153 0.62 4.73 -11.37
C ILE A 153 0.08 5.29 -10.05
N ASN A 154 -1.22 5.58 -10.00
CA ASN A 154 -1.84 6.22 -8.84
C ASN A 154 -1.72 5.34 -7.58
N VAL A 155 -1.93 4.04 -7.71
CA VAL A 155 -1.71 3.10 -6.59
C VAL A 155 -0.23 3.02 -6.23
N MET A 156 0.64 2.79 -7.20
CA MET A 156 2.06 2.52 -6.92
C MET A 156 2.81 3.75 -6.38
N LYS A 157 2.40 4.97 -6.75
CA LYS A 157 2.91 6.22 -6.13
C LYS A 157 2.65 6.27 -4.63
N GLN A 158 1.46 5.85 -4.16
CA GLN A 158 1.18 5.79 -2.72
C GLN A 158 2.09 4.77 -2.01
N TRP A 159 2.37 3.63 -2.64
CA TRP A 159 3.31 2.65 -2.10
C TRP A 159 4.77 3.16 -2.11
N GLU A 160 5.17 3.91 -3.12
CA GLU A 160 6.49 4.56 -3.15
C GLU A 160 6.63 5.63 -2.05
N GLN A 161 5.58 6.38 -1.77
CA GLN A 161 5.55 7.33 -0.65
C GLN A 161 5.69 6.64 0.71
N ARG A 162 5.02 5.49 0.89
CA ARG A 162 5.05 4.72 2.14
C ARG A 162 6.38 4.03 2.37
N TYR A 163 6.95 3.43 1.33
CA TYR A 163 8.20 2.66 1.40
C TYR A 163 9.36 3.47 0.87
N LYS A 164 10.03 4.23 1.73
CA LYS A 164 11.15 5.13 1.33
C LYS A 164 12.31 4.41 0.63
N CYS A 165 12.45 3.10 0.83
CA CYS A 165 13.43 2.25 0.16
C CYS A 165 12.99 1.76 -1.23
N PHE A 166 11.79 2.14 -1.70
CA PHE A 166 11.20 1.66 -2.95
C PHE A 166 11.20 2.73 -4.03
N LYS A 167 11.44 2.31 -5.27
CA LYS A 167 11.27 3.09 -6.51
C LYS A 167 10.36 2.30 -7.45
N PHE A 168 9.37 2.96 -8.00
CA PHE A 168 8.53 2.43 -9.07
C PHE A 168 8.99 2.99 -10.41
N LEU A 169 9.32 2.11 -11.36
CA LEU A 169 9.81 2.44 -12.70
C LEU A 169 8.82 2.00 -13.78
N GLY A 170 7.58 2.42 -13.69
CA GLY A 170 6.57 2.01 -14.65
C GLY A 170 5.22 2.65 -14.37
N PRO A 171 4.14 2.18 -15.02
CA PRO A 171 4.10 1.09 -16.01
C PRO A 171 4.78 1.47 -17.31
N SER A 172 5.45 0.51 -17.92
CA SER A 172 6.22 0.70 -19.14
C SER A 172 5.70 -0.18 -20.26
N PRO A 173 5.66 0.28 -21.51
CA PRO A 173 5.40 -0.59 -22.65
C PRO A 173 6.59 -1.52 -22.89
N ILE A 174 6.35 -2.59 -23.68
CA ILE A 174 7.38 -3.62 -23.92
C ILE A 174 8.56 -3.07 -24.74
N ASP A 175 8.31 -2.10 -25.59
CA ASP A 175 9.30 -1.46 -26.47
C ASP A 175 10.00 -0.26 -25.80
N TYR A 176 10.17 -0.31 -24.46
CA TYR A 176 10.76 0.74 -23.63
C TYR A 176 12.12 1.24 -24.12
N ASP A 177 12.91 0.37 -24.78
CA ASP A 177 14.26 0.64 -25.29
C ASP A 177 14.31 1.03 -26.78
N THR A 178 13.15 1.20 -27.41
CA THR A 178 13.08 1.73 -28.77
C THR A 178 13.39 3.22 -28.77
N HIS A 179 14.27 3.65 -29.68
CA HIS A 179 14.62 5.04 -29.85
C HIS A 179 13.62 5.76 -30.76
N LYS A 180 13.13 6.90 -30.27
CA LYS A 180 12.32 7.84 -31.04
C LYS A 180 13.20 8.77 -31.89
N MET A 181 12.55 9.64 -32.67
CA MET A 181 13.24 10.76 -33.30
C MET A 181 13.99 11.57 -32.22
N PHE A 182 15.20 12.02 -32.52
CA PHE A 182 16.11 12.70 -31.57
C PHE A 182 16.82 11.83 -30.54
N GLY A 183 16.75 10.50 -30.63
CA GLY A 183 17.49 9.57 -29.78
C GLY A 183 16.94 9.35 -28.39
N GLU A 184 15.75 9.86 -28.08
CA GLU A 184 15.05 9.56 -26.83
C GLU A 184 14.47 8.15 -26.86
N CYS A 185 14.55 7.45 -25.73
CA CYS A 185 13.90 6.17 -25.60
C CYS A 185 12.38 6.33 -25.36
N VAL A 186 11.61 5.30 -25.71
CA VAL A 186 10.18 5.24 -25.37
C VAL A 186 9.99 5.40 -23.86
N TRP A 187 10.86 4.78 -23.06
CA TRP A 187 10.87 4.90 -21.59
C TRP A 187 12.30 5.04 -21.06
N ASP A 188 12.76 6.26 -20.92
CA ASP A 188 14.14 6.61 -20.57
C ASP A 188 14.65 5.97 -19.27
N GLU A 189 13.83 5.93 -18.20
CA GLU A 189 14.25 5.39 -16.91
C GLU A 189 14.65 3.91 -16.98
N LEU A 190 14.07 3.12 -17.89
CA LEU A 190 14.42 1.72 -18.11
C LEU A 190 15.51 1.56 -19.18
N CYS A 191 15.39 2.26 -20.28
CA CYS A 191 16.34 2.23 -21.39
C CYS A 191 17.76 2.61 -20.92
N LYS A 192 17.85 3.65 -20.10
CA LYS A 192 19.10 4.18 -19.54
C LYS A 192 19.40 3.67 -18.13
N PHE A 193 18.76 2.56 -17.72
CA PHE A 193 18.95 2.05 -16.37
C PHE A 193 20.40 1.66 -16.12
N ASN A 194 20.97 2.20 -15.04
CA ASN A 194 22.34 1.93 -14.63
C ASN A 194 22.38 1.50 -13.16
N LEU A 195 22.74 0.25 -12.92
CA LEU A 195 22.75 -0.36 -11.59
C LEU A 195 23.72 0.36 -10.64
N LYS A 196 24.93 0.77 -11.10
CA LYS A 196 25.91 1.49 -10.28
C LYS A 196 25.34 2.80 -9.75
N ASN A 197 24.64 3.55 -10.60
CA ASN A 197 24.01 4.80 -10.21
C ASN A 197 22.79 4.55 -9.31
N HIS A 198 22.00 3.52 -9.60
CA HIS A 198 20.87 3.12 -8.76
C HIS A 198 21.32 2.75 -7.35
N LEU A 199 22.40 1.99 -7.20
CA LEU A 199 22.92 1.55 -5.89
C LEU A 199 23.42 2.70 -5.00
N LYS A 200 23.78 3.88 -5.56
CA LYS A 200 24.12 5.07 -4.80
C LYS A 200 22.88 5.67 -4.10
N ASN A 201 21.69 5.40 -4.61
CA ASN A 201 20.45 5.90 -4.04
C ASN A 201 20.02 5.10 -2.81
N LYS A 202 19.20 5.72 -1.94
CA LYS A 202 18.60 5.05 -0.78
C LYS A 202 17.49 4.06 -1.17
N LYS A 203 17.11 4.03 -2.44
CA LYS A 203 16.08 3.13 -3.00
C LYS A 203 16.70 1.76 -3.27
N LYS A 204 16.43 0.79 -2.40
CA LYS A 204 17.00 -0.57 -2.44
C LYS A 204 16.02 -1.62 -2.99
N LYS A 205 14.84 -1.18 -3.38
CA LYS A 205 13.82 -2.03 -4.00
C LYS A 205 13.25 -1.31 -5.20
N VAL A 206 13.13 -2.00 -6.32
CA VAL A 206 12.55 -1.49 -7.55
C VAL A 206 11.41 -2.39 -7.97
N GLY A 207 10.28 -1.78 -8.34
CA GLY A 207 9.16 -2.47 -8.96
C GLY A 207 8.91 -1.90 -10.34
N ILE A 208 8.64 -2.76 -11.31
CA ILE A 208 8.32 -2.40 -12.68
C ILE A 208 7.08 -3.18 -13.07
N VAL A 209 6.14 -2.52 -13.72
CA VAL A 209 5.03 -3.19 -14.40
C VAL A 209 5.18 -2.95 -15.90
N PHE A 210 5.19 -4.02 -16.68
CA PHE A 210 5.26 -3.94 -18.13
C PHE A 210 3.92 -4.26 -18.76
N ASN A 211 3.55 -3.51 -19.79
CA ASN A 211 2.55 -3.93 -20.77
C ASN A 211 3.26 -4.70 -21.88
N LEU A 212 2.73 -5.86 -22.27
CA LEU A 212 3.34 -6.67 -23.33
C LEU A 212 3.11 -6.12 -24.75
N ASP A 213 2.32 -5.04 -24.87
CA ASP A 213 2.18 -4.28 -26.11
C ASP A 213 3.16 -3.10 -26.17
N PRO A 214 3.59 -2.69 -27.37
CA PRO A 214 4.37 -1.49 -27.57
C PRO A 214 3.53 -0.22 -27.32
N HIS A 215 4.22 0.92 -27.15
CA HIS A 215 3.62 2.20 -26.73
C HIS A 215 2.49 2.73 -27.62
N TYR A 216 2.43 2.33 -28.88
CA TYR A 216 1.40 2.75 -29.86
C TYR A 216 0.17 1.84 -29.90
N LYS A 217 0.12 0.79 -29.08
CA LYS A 217 -1.04 -0.10 -28.94
C LYS A 217 -1.80 0.15 -27.64
N SER A 218 -3.04 -0.33 -27.61
CA SER A 218 -3.93 -0.15 -26.45
C SER A 218 -3.55 -0.94 -25.20
N GLY A 219 -2.68 -1.94 -25.35
CA GLY A 219 -2.26 -2.83 -24.27
C GLY A 219 -2.95 -4.19 -24.31
N SER A 220 -2.22 -5.23 -23.90
CA SER A 220 -2.70 -6.63 -23.95
C SER A 220 -2.60 -7.34 -22.62
N HIS A 221 -1.47 -7.22 -21.92
CA HIS A 221 -1.23 -7.94 -20.68
C HIS A 221 -0.22 -7.21 -19.78
N TRP A 222 -0.47 -7.23 -18.46
CA TRP A 222 0.40 -6.65 -17.46
C TRP A 222 1.18 -7.74 -16.73
N VAL A 223 2.50 -7.56 -16.68
CA VAL A 223 3.43 -8.42 -15.93
C VAL A 223 4.33 -7.57 -15.03
N ALA A 224 5.00 -8.18 -14.06
CA ALA A 224 5.78 -7.43 -13.09
C ALA A 224 7.20 -7.96 -12.91
N VAL A 225 8.14 -7.03 -12.72
CA VAL A 225 9.49 -7.30 -12.24
C VAL A 225 9.70 -6.62 -10.89
N PHE A 226 10.34 -7.31 -9.97
CA PHE A 226 10.73 -6.75 -8.69
C PHE A 226 12.21 -7.03 -8.39
N MET A 227 12.99 -5.97 -8.21
CA MET A 227 14.39 -6.08 -7.84
C MET A 227 14.57 -5.73 -6.35
N ASN A 228 15.36 -6.54 -5.66
CA ASN A 228 15.71 -6.32 -4.26
C ASN A 228 17.24 -6.35 -4.09
N ASP A 229 17.85 -5.19 -3.97
CA ASP A 229 19.30 -5.04 -3.88
C ASP A 229 19.88 -5.60 -2.58
N VAL A 230 19.09 -5.60 -1.50
CA VAL A 230 19.54 -6.20 -0.23
C VAL A 230 19.67 -7.71 -0.36
N LYS A 231 18.72 -8.35 -1.06
CA LYS A 231 18.75 -9.80 -1.31
C LYS A 231 19.55 -10.18 -2.54
N LYS A 232 20.00 -9.21 -3.35
CA LYS A 232 20.64 -9.44 -4.64
C LYS A 232 19.80 -10.37 -5.52
N THR A 233 18.51 -10.05 -5.66
CA THR A 233 17.57 -10.93 -6.37
C THR A 233 16.60 -10.10 -7.21
N ILE A 234 16.39 -10.56 -8.43
CA ILE A 234 15.39 -10.07 -9.37
C ILE A 234 14.31 -11.14 -9.49
N TYR A 235 13.07 -10.73 -9.39
CA TYR A 235 11.89 -11.58 -9.48
C TYR A 235 11.05 -11.14 -10.66
N TYR A 236 10.65 -12.08 -11.50
CA TYR A 236 9.65 -11.88 -12.53
C TYR A 236 8.36 -12.58 -12.13
N PHE A 237 7.24 -11.95 -12.46
CA PHE A 237 5.92 -12.48 -12.17
C PHE A 237 4.97 -12.21 -13.33
N ASP A 238 4.40 -13.29 -13.85
CA ASP A 238 3.27 -13.29 -14.75
C ASP A 238 2.09 -14.06 -14.11
N SER A 239 0.90 -13.48 -14.14
CA SER A 239 -0.30 -14.11 -13.60
C SER A 239 -0.75 -15.35 -14.38
N TYR A 240 -0.38 -15.49 -15.65
CA TYR A 240 -0.55 -16.70 -16.43
C TYR A 240 0.54 -17.76 -16.19
N GLY A 241 1.68 -17.36 -15.63
CA GLY A 241 2.83 -18.23 -15.40
C GLY A 241 3.71 -18.40 -16.64
N ASP A 242 3.56 -17.51 -17.61
CA ASP A 242 4.34 -17.52 -18.84
C ASP A 242 5.75 -16.95 -18.61
N LYS A 243 6.70 -17.36 -19.45
CA LYS A 243 8.07 -16.86 -19.44
C LYS A 243 8.10 -15.37 -19.82
N PRO A 244 9.10 -14.62 -19.34
CA PRO A 244 9.23 -13.21 -19.71
C PRO A 244 9.44 -13.03 -21.20
N HIS A 245 8.78 -12.02 -21.74
CA HIS A 245 9.06 -11.55 -23.11
C HIS A 245 10.54 -11.19 -23.25
N TYR A 246 11.11 -11.34 -24.46
CA TYR A 246 12.55 -11.20 -24.68
C TYR A 246 13.09 -9.81 -24.25
N GLN A 247 12.35 -8.71 -24.43
CA GLN A 247 12.77 -7.39 -23.95
C GLN A 247 12.88 -7.32 -22.42
N ILE A 248 11.94 -7.93 -21.69
CA ILE A 248 11.99 -7.99 -20.24
C ILE A 248 13.18 -8.83 -19.81
N LYS A 249 13.42 -9.97 -20.49
CA LYS A 249 14.58 -10.80 -20.21
C LYS A 249 15.89 -10.06 -20.49
N LYS A 250 15.98 -9.30 -21.61
CA LYS A 250 17.10 -8.42 -21.93
C LYS A 250 17.40 -7.41 -20.83
N PHE A 251 16.35 -6.76 -20.26
CA PHE A 251 16.51 -5.86 -19.13
C PHE A 251 17.09 -6.59 -17.90
N ILE A 252 16.52 -7.74 -17.57
CA ILE A 252 16.95 -8.53 -16.41
C ILE A 252 18.40 -8.98 -16.57
N ASP A 253 18.77 -9.51 -17.74
CA ASP A 253 20.13 -9.96 -18.05
C ASP A 253 21.12 -8.78 -18.00
N GLY A 254 20.75 -7.64 -18.57
CA GLY A 254 21.55 -6.42 -18.49
C GLY A 254 21.82 -5.96 -17.05
N VAL A 255 20.86 -6.09 -16.14
CA VAL A 255 21.07 -5.80 -14.72
C VAL A 255 22.00 -6.83 -14.07
N ILE A 256 21.87 -8.13 -14.42
CA ILE A 256 22.74 -9.20 -13.92
C ILE A 256 24.18 -8.98 -14.38
N ASP A 257 24.39 -8.64 -15.66
CA ASP A 257 25.70 -8.35 -16.22
C ASP A 257 26.34 -7.13 -15.55
N GLN A 258 25.61 -6.04 -15.39
CA GLN A 258 26.08 -4.87 -14.63
C GLN A 258 26.43 -5.25 -13.19
N SER A 259 25.67 -6.16 -12.55
CA SER A 259 25.96 -6.60 -11.20
C SER A 259 27.27 -7.39 -11.14
N SER A 260 27.52 -8.24 -12.14
CA SER A 260 28.76 -9.03 -12.24
C SER A 260 29.98 -8.14 -12.43
N GLN A 261 29.89 -7.11 -13.27
CA GLN A 261 30.93 -6.09 -13.46
C GLN A 261 31.27 -5.33 -12.16
N LEU A 262 30.30 -5.22 -11.24
CA LEU A 262 30.44 -4.60 -9.93
C LEU A 262 30.86 -5.59 -8.83
N GLY A 263 31.25 -6.82 -9.19
CA GLY A 263 31.63 -7.86 -8.23
C GLY A 263 30.47 -8.43 -7.41
N MET A 264 29.23 -8.23 -7.86
CA MET A 264 28.02 -8.72 -7.20
C MET A 264 27.39 -9.84 -7.99
N LYS A 265 26.66 -10.75 -7.29
CA LYS A 265 25.94 -11.85 -7.91
C LYS A 265 24.44 -11.73 -7.62
N TYR A 266 23.69 -11.22 -8.59
CA TYR A 266 22.23 -11.20 -8.51
C TYR A 266 21.67 -12.56 -8.96
N LYS A 267 20.61 -13.00 -8.25
CA LYS A 267 19.85 -14.21 -8.62
C LYS A 267 18.60 -13.77 -9.38
N TYR A 268 18.19 -14.57 -10.35
CA TYR A 268 16.93 -14.44 -11.04
C TYR A 268 15.96 -15.55 -10.64
N LEU A 269 14.70 -15.19 -10.38
CA LEU A 269 13.62 -16.12 -10.04
C LEU A 269 12.35 -15.69 -10.75
N GLU A 270 11.60 -16.67 -11.27
CA GLU A 270 10.31 -16.44 -11.93
C GLU A 270 9.24 -17.40 -11.41
N ASN A 271 7.95 -17.04 -11.56
CA ASN A 271 6.88 -17.99 -11.33
C ASN A 271 6.54 -18.70 -12.64
N GLU A 272 6.19 -19.99 -12.51
CA GLU A 272 5.66 -20.82 -13.62
C GLU A 272 4.21 -21.23 -13.34
N LYS A 273 3.72 -20.86 -12.17
CA LYS A 273 2.39 -21.24 -11.74
C LYS A 273 1.36 -20.24 -12.27
N ARG A 274 0.36 -20.75 -12.97
CA ARG A 274 -0.79 -19.96 -13.38
C ARG A 274 -1.69 -19.63 -12.20
N HIS A 275 -1.96 -18.33 -12.02
CA HIS A 275 -2.85 -17.76 -11.01
C HIS A 275 -4.15 -17.28 -11.63
N GLN A 276 -4.05 -16.54 -12.72
CA GLN A 276 -5.16 -15.92 -13.44
C GLN A 276 -5.81 -16.90 -14.43
N PHE A 277 -7.13 -16.97 -14.41
CA PHE A 277 -7.94 -17.77 -15.33
C PHE A 277 -8.96 -16.91 -16.08
N GLY A 278 -9.29 -15.73 -15.55
CA GLY A 278 -10.00 -14.67 -16.26
C GLY A 278 -9.06 -13.84 -17.14
N ASN A 279 -9.59 -12.77 -17.72
CA ASN A 279 -8.86 -11.93 -18.69
C ASN A 279 -8.69 -10.47 -18.27
N SER A 280 -9.11 -10.07 -17.06
CA SER A 280 -9.16 -8.65 -16.69
C SER A 280 -8.23 -8.25 -15.53
N GLU A 281 -7.70 -9.20 -14.75
CA GLU A 281 -7.06 -8.90 -13.46
C GLU A 281 -5.53 -8.88 -13.49
N CYS A 282 -4.88 -8.97 -14.67
CA CYS A 282 -3.40 -9.00 -14.76
C CYS A 282 -2.72 -7.79 -14.10
N GLY A 283 -3.26 -6.58 -14.26
CA GLY A 283 -2.77 -5.38 -13.59
C GLY A 283 -2.89 -5.46 -12.07
N MET A 284 -4.00 -6.02 -11.55
CA MET A 284 -4.16 -6.26 -10.11
C MET A 284 -3.17 -7.28 -9.59
N TYR A 285 -2.92 -8.36 -10.33
CA TYR A 285 -1.91 -9.37 -9.98
C TYR A 285 -0.51 -8.77 -9.93
N SER A 286 -0.15 -7.94 -10.92
CA SER A 286 1.15 -7.27 -11.00
C SER A 286 1.38 -6.34 -9.81
N MET A 287 0.41 -5.49 -9.47
CA MET A 287 0.49 -4.63 -8.29
C MET A 287 0.50 -5.43 -6.99
N TYR A 288 -0.34 -6.47 -6.87
CA TYR A 288 -0.36 -7.35 -5.71
C TYR A 288 1.00 -8.01 -5.49
N PHE A 289 1.60 -8.56 -6.54
CA PHE A 289 2.93 -9.14 -6.46
C PHE A 289 3.96 -8.15 -5.91
N ILE A 290 4.08 -6.95 -6.51
CA ILE A 290 5.01 -5.91 -6.06
C ILE A 290 4.77 -5.56 -4.59
N THR A 291 3.51 -5.37 -4.18
CA THR A 291 3.18 -5.01 -2.80
C THR A 291 3.51 -6.10 -1.79
N GLN A 292 3.36 -7.37 -2.16
CA GLN A 292 3.77 -8.50 -1.31
C GLN A 292 5.30 -8.57 -1.18
N MET A 293 6.03 -8.33 -2.28
CA MET A 293 7.51 -8.31 -2.25
C MET A 293 8.04 -7.13 -1.43
N LEU A 294 7.38 -5.96 -1.49
CA LEU A 294 7.68 -4.81 -0.62
C LEU A 294 7.51 -5.15 0.87
N GLN A 295 6.49 -5.91 1.21
CA GLN A 295 6.21 -6.39 2.57
C GLN A 295 7.10 -7.57 2.98
N ASN A 296 8.12 -7.92 2.19
CA ASN A 296 9.04 -9.04 2.42
C ASN A 296 8.34 -10.41 2.51
N LYS A 297 7.20 -10.57 1.83
CA LYS A 297 6.57 -11.89 1.72
C LYS A 297 7.43 -12.81 0.85
N CYS A 298 7.33 -14.10 1.13
CA CYS A 298 8.13 -15.12 0.46
C CYS A 298 7.66 -15.31 -0.98
N PHE A 299 8.57 -15.27 -1.95
CA PHE A 299 8.27 -15.47 -3.37
C PHE A 299 7.76 -16.88 -3.69
N GLU A 300 8.23 -17.87 -2.95
CA GLU A 300 7.81 -19.27 -3.10
C GLU A 300 6.29 -19.47 -2.92
N LYS A 301 5.61 -18.51 -2.27
CA LYS A 301 4.13 -18.55 -2.21
C LYS A 301 3.48 -18.41 -3.58
N PHE A 302 4.08 -17.60 -4.46
CA PHE A 302 3.60 -17.44 -5.84
C PHE A 302 3.93 -18.65 -6.70
N GLN A 303 4.98 -19.40 -6.36
CA GLN A 303 5.34 -20.63 -7.05
C GLN A 303 4.48 -21.82 -6.61
N ARG A 304 4.04 -21.87 -5.37
CA ARG A 304 3.35 -23.03 -4.78
C ARG A 304 1.85 -22.89 -4.65
N LYS A 305 1.36 -21.69 -4.29
CA LYS A 305 -0.05 -21.47 -3.96
C LYS A 305 -0.71 -20.57 -4.99
N LYS A 306 -1.83 -21.04 -5.55
CA LYS A 306 -2.67 -20.22 -6.42
C LYS A 306 -3.26 -19.04 -5.65
N VAL A 307 -3.20 -17.87 -6.24
CA VAL A 307 -4.00 -16.69 -5.85
C VAL A 307 -5.15 -16.59 -6.85
N SER A 308 -6.38 -16.46 -6.39
CA SER A 308 -7.55 -16.53 -7.26
C SER A 308 -7.96 -15.16 -7.82
N ASP A 309 -8.60 -15.15 -8.99
CA ASP A 309 -9.19 -13.95 -9.60
C ASP A 309 -10.21 -13.29 -8.66
N ALA A 310 -11.03 -14.09 -7.97
CA ALA A 310 -11.98 -13.59 -6.97
C ALA A 310 -11.29 -12.85 -5.80
N TYR A 311 -10.05 -13.20 -5.46
CA TYR A 311 -9.27 -12.45 -4.49
C TYR A 311 -8.79 -11.12 -5.08
N MET A 312 -8.36 -11.10 -6.34
CA MET A 312 -7.96 -9.86 -7.04
C MET A 312 -9.12 -8.88 -7.15
N LEU A 313 -10.32 -9.35 -7.51
CA LEU A 313 -11.53 -8.53 -7.53
C LEU A 313 -11.87 -7.91 -6.16
N ARG A 314 -11.69 -8.67 -5.07
CA ARG A 314 -11.84 -8.11 -3.72
C ARG A 314 -10.74 -7.10 -3.38
N LEU A 315 -9.51 -7.35 -3.84
CA LEU A 315 -8.36 -6.48 -3.60
C LEU A 315 -8.50 -5.16 -4.37
N ARG A 316 -9.11 -5.18 -5.56
CA ARG A 316 -9.43 -3.97 -6.34
C ARG A 316 -10.22 -2.97 -5.49
N LYS A 317 -11.22 -3.43 -4.72
CA LYS A 317 -11.99 -2.60 -3.78
C LYS A 317 -11.19 -2.07 -2.58
N LYS A 318 -9.97 -2.56 -2.37
CA LYS A 318 -9.04 -2.08 -1.33
C LYS A 318 -7.96 -1.15 -1.88
N PHE A 319 -7.69 -1.22 -3.17
CA PHE A 319 -6.70 -0.36 -3.83
C PHE A 319 -7.33 0.91 -4.38
N PHE A 320 -8.65 0.90 -4.56
CA PHE A 320 -9.37 2.03 -5.15
C PHE A 320 -10.59 2.41 -4.31
N ASN A 321 -10.87 3.70 -4.29
CA ASN A 321 -12.13 4.25 -3.82
C ASN A 321 -13.17 4.30 -4.94
N LYS A 322 -14.45 4.33 -4.57
CA LYS A 322 -15.49 4.70 -5.51
C LYS A 322 -15.34 6.17 -5.93
N PRO A 323 -15.77 6.56 -7.12
CA PRO A 323 -15.77 7.97 -7.51
C PRO A 323 -16.70 8.78 -6.61
N ILE A 324 -16.36 10.06 -6.41
CA ILE A 324 -17.15 11.02 -5.61
C ILE A 324 -18.26 11.61 -6.45
#